data_b2d99bec3efea934f7aa612f7e406b47
#
_entry.id   b2d99bec3efea934f7aa612f7e406b47
#
_cell.length_a   1.000
_cell.length_b   1.000
_cell.length_c   1.000
_cell.angle_alpha   90.00
_cell.angle_beta   90.00
_cell.angle_gamma   90.00
#
_symmetry.space_group_name_H-M   'P 1'
#
loop_
_entity.id
_entity.type
_entity.pdbx_description
1 polymer ?
#
loop_
_entity_poly.entity_id
_entity_poly.type
_entity_poly.pdbx_seq_one_letter_code
_entity_poly.pdbx_strand_id
1 'polypeptide(L)'
;MRKYDAQPARSVSGAIAVPGDKSISHRSLMLSGIAEGTSEVTGFLASEDCLATLTAMRALGVHIEQPSATEVVVHGVGLRGLRDAGSALDMGNAGTAIRLFTGLLSAQSFDSQLIGDASLMKRPMERVAKPLREMGADVRTRNGTPPVDIGGGHSLRGIEFRMPVASAQVKSAVLLAALYADGATTVIAPAVNRDHSERMLASCGVQLDIEGLRTTLHPPRALANQRLNVPGDFSSAAFFIVAGLLGAAGEGLLIRNVGLNPTRTGLLDILRSMGGEIDIRNPRESGAEPVADLLVRASALRGVEMPAALVPLAIDELPVLFIAAACAAGETLVTGAEELRVKESDRIAAMSAGLESLGVAHSVLSDGMRIEGKPSGPAFSGGEIDSFGDHRIAMSFTIASLRAAKTISIRDVANVATSFPGFVGLARSVGLDVREFAA
;
A
#
# COMPACT_ATOMS: atom_id res chain seq x y z
N MET A 1 -11.52 16.96 14.65
CA MET A 1 -10.57 16.64 13.56
C MET A 1 -9.18 16.53 14.16
N ARG A 2 -8.32 15.55 13.77
CA ARG A 2 -6.93 15.46 14.28
C ARG A 2 -6.01 16.26 13.39
N LYS A 3 -4.96 16.86 14.00
CA LYS A 3 -3.93 17.58 13.25
C LYS A 3 -2.53 17.25 13.76
N TYR A 4 -1.53 17.38 12.88
CA TYR A 4 -0.11 17.37 13.22
C TYR A 4 0.45 18.80 13.11
N ASP A 5 1.29 19.20 14.08
CA ASP A 5 2.18 20.33 13.96
C ASP A 5 3.61 19.80 13.87
N ALA A 6 4.22 19.92 12.70
CA ALA A 6 5.58 19.50 12.42
C ALA A 6 6.50 20.71 12.44
N GLN A 7 7.35 20.80 13.47
CA GLN A 7 8.31 21.89 13.63
C GLN A 7 9.52 21.69 12.70
N PRO A 8 10.20 22.75 12.28
CA PRO A 8 11.45 22.65 11.57
C PRO A 8 12.47 21.78 12.37
N ALA A 9 12.86 20.66 11.80
CA ALA A 9 13.85 19.76 12.38
C ALA A 9 15.20 19.92 11.66
N ARG A 10 16.31 19.78 12.38
CA ARG A 10 17.66 19.98 11.79
C ARG A 10 18.20 18.70 11.17
N SER A 11 17.90 17.56 11.75
CA SER A 11 18.45 16.28 11.31
C SER A 11 17.64 15.10 11.84
N VAL A 12 17.81 13.96 11.18
CA VAL A 12 17.33 12.65 11.63
C VAL A 12 18.52 11.69 11.78
N SER A 13 18.43 10.73 12.71
CA SER A 13 19.48 9.73 12.92
C SER A 13 18.96 8.50 13.65
N GLY A 14 19.82 7.50 13.81
CA GLY A 14 19.53 6.29 14.58
C GLY A 14 19.12 5.11 13.73
N ALA A 15 18.43 4.16 14.37
CA ALA A 15 17.98 2.93 13.72
C ALA A 15 16.51 2.66 14.08
N ILE A 16 15.70 2.40 13.06
CA ILE A 16 14.27 2.13 13.21
C ILE A 16 13.87 0.86 12.46
N ALA A 17 12.72 0.31 12.83
CA ALA A 17 11.95 -0.63 12.02
C ALA A 17 10.58 -0.01 11.77
N VAL A 18 10.14 -0.05 10.52
CA VAL A 18 8.79 0.38 10.14
C VAL A 18 7.78 -0.74 10.36
N PRO A 19 6.48 -0.45 10.50
CA PRO A 19 5.45 -1.47 10.63
C PRO A 19 5.45 -2.45 9.45
N GLY A 20 4.86 -3.62 9.66
CA GLY A 20 4.72 -4.66 8.65
C GLY A 20 3.99 -4.21 7.40
N ASP A 21 4.28 -4.84 6.26
CA ASP A 21 3.66 -4.53 4.97
C ASP A 21 2.14 -4.76 5.01
N LYS A 22 1.38 -3.70 4.69
CA LYS A 22 -0.08 -3.70 4.68
C LYS A 22 -0.66 -4.71 3.69
N SER A 23 -0.11 -4.76 2.49
CA SER A 23 -0.58 -5.65 1.41
C SER A 23 -0.37 -7.12 1.75
N ILE A 24 0.76 -7.45 2.38
CA ILE A 24 1.07 -8.80 2.83
C ILE A 24 0.21 -9.15 4.05
N SER A 25 0.00 -8.22 5.00
CA SER A 25 -0.83 -8.44 6.18
C SER A 25 -2.29 -8.74 5.84
N HIS A 26 -2.90 -8.05 4.87
CA HIS A 26 -4.24 -8.40 4.37
C HIS A 26 -4.27 -9.83 3.81
N ARG A 27 -3.30 -10.15 2.96
CA ARG A 27 -3.24 -11.46 2.28
C ARG A 27 -2.93 -12.59 3.24
N SER A 28 -2.10 -12.35 4.25
CA SER A 28 -1.79 -13.38 5.26
C SER A 28 -3.05 -13.86 5.97
N LEU A 29 -3.95 -12.94 6.34
CA LEU A 29 -5.22 -13.30 6.97
C LEU A 29 -6.14 -14.07 6.02
N MET A 30 -6.27 -13.60 4.78
CA MET A 30 -7.17 -14.21 3.78
C MET A 30 -6.69 -15.60 3.37
N LEU A 31 -5.42 -15.72 2.96
CA LEU A 31 -4.87 -16.99 2.48
C LEU A 31 -4.75 -18.02 3.61
N SER A 32 -4.27 -17.60 4.80
CA SER A 32 -4.24 -18.50 5.97
C SER A 32 -5.64 -18.93 6.41
N GLY A 33 -6.64 -18.05 6.28
CA GLY A 33 -8.02 -18.38 6.66
C GLY A 33 -8.66 -19.44 5.78
N ILE A 34 -8.28 -19.51 4.50
CA ILE A 34 -8.76 -20.53 3.55
C ILE A 34 -7.75 -21.67 3.32
N ALA A 35 -6.64 -21.70 4.04
CA ALA A 35 -5.70 -22.80 4.05
C ALA A 35 -6.17 -23.94 4.94
N GLU A 36 -5.52 -25.10 4.84
CA GLU A 36 -5.71 -26.21 5.79
C GLU A 36 -4.71 -26.11 6.94
N GLY A 37 -5.17 -26.31 8.17
CA GLY A 37 -4.33 -26.30 9.37
C GLY A 37 -4.11 -24.89 9.95
N THR A 38 -3.06 -24.74 10.74
CA THR A 38 -2.77 -23.50 11.49
C THR A 38 -1.60 -22.75 10.87
N SER A 39 -1.78 -21.47 10.61
CA SER A 39 -0.74 -20.56 10.15
C SER A 39 -0.33 -19.59 11.26
N GLU A 40 0.97 -19.32 11.34
CA GLU A 40 1.58 -18.34 12.26
C GLU A 40 2.09 -17.15 11.46
N VAL A 41 1.67 -15.94 11.83
CA VAL A 41 2.08 -14.70 11.15
C VAL A 41 2.71 -13.77 12.17
N THR A 42 3.98 -13.41 11.97
CA THR A 42 4.72 -12.41 12.74
C THR A 42 4.94 -11.17 11.91
N GLY A 43 5.19 -10.01 12.54
CA GLY A 43 5.31 -8.74 11.84
C GLY A 43 4.00 -8.20 11.25
N PHE A 44 2.86 -8.77 11.64
CA PHE A 44 1.53 -8.32 11.19
C PHE A 44 1.32 -6.83 11.47
N LEU A 45 0.74 -6.13 10.51
CA LEU A 45 0.37 -4.73 10.68
C LEU A 45 -1.01 -4.62 11.35
N ALA A 46 -1.04 -4.22 12.62
CA ALA A 46 -2.28 -3.93 13.35
C ALA A 46 -2.80 -2.51 13.05
N SER A 47 -2.98 -2.18 11.77
CA SER A 47 -3.64 -0.94 11.34
C SER A 47 -5.15 -1.14 11.22
N GLU A 48 -5.92 -0.05 11.22
CA GLU A 48 -7.38 -0.12 11.08
C GLU A 48 -7.80 -0.92 9.85
N ASP A 49 -7.13 -0.73 8.70
CA ASP A 49 -7.39 -1.48 7.47
C ASP A 49 -7.19 -2.99 7.64
N CYS A 50 -6.09 -3.41 8.25
CA CYS A 50 -5.79 -4.83 8.45
C CYS A 50 -6.67 -5.45 9.53
N LEU A 51 -7.03 -4.69 10.56
CA LEU A 51 -7.97 -5.12 11.60
C LEU A 51 -9.40 -5.29 11.05
N ALA A 52 -9.82 -4.46 10.08
CA ALA A 52 -11.08 -4.68 9.36
C ALA A 52 -11.08 -6.03 8.62
N THR A 53 -9.96 -6.39 7.95
CA THR A 53 -9.81 -7.71 7.32
C THR A 53 -9.85 -8.84 8.36
N LEU A 54 -9.19 -8.69 9.50
CA LEU A 54 -9.20 -9.67 10.58
C LEU A 54 -10.62 -9.88 11.10
N THR A 55 -11.35 -8.80 11.34
CA THR A 55 -12.75 -8.83 11.78
C THR A 55 -13.66 -9.52 10.75
N ALA A 56 -13.48 -9.20 9.47
CA ALA A 56 -14.24 -9.84 8.40
C ALA A 56 -13.97 -11.35 8.31
N MET A 57 -12.70 -11.79 8.40
CA MET A 57 -12.37 -13.21 8.40
C MET A 57 -12.95 -13.95 9.60
N ARG A 58 -12.96 -13.32 10.79
CA ARG A 58 -13.65 -13.88 11.98
C ARG A 58 -15.15 -14.00 11.76
N ALA A 59 -15.78 -12.98 11.18
CA ALA A 59 -17.22 -13.02 10.86
C ALA A 59 -17.55 -14.14 9.86
N LEU A 60 -16.62 -14.45 8.95
CA LEU A 60 -16.72 -15.54 7.99
C LEU A 60 -16.39 -16.93 8.60
N GLY A 61 -16.22 -17.02 9.93
CA GLY A 61 -16.07 -18.28 10.67
C GLY A 61 -14.63 -18.75 10.85
N VAL A 62 -13.62 -17.94 10.51
CA VAL A 62 -12.21 -18.26 10.75
C VAL A 62 -11.83 -17.93 12.19
N HIS A 63 -11.31 -18.91 12.93
CA HIS A 63 -10.76 -18.64 14.28
C HIS A 63 -9.37 -18.02 14.15
N ILE A 64 -9.21 -16.80 14.68
CA ILE A 64 -7.96 -16.03 14.64
C ILE A 64 -7.63 -15.57 16.05
N GLU A 65 -6.49 -16.00 16.57
CA GLU A 65 -5.89 -15.50 17.80
C GLU A 65 -4.94 -14.37 17.49
N GLN A 66 -4.82 -13.41 18.41
CA GLN A 66 -3.88 -12.28 18.29
C GLN A 66 -3.08 -12.17 19.60
N PRO A 67 -2.01 -12.97 19.75
CA PRO A 67 -1.19 -12.98 20.97
C PRO A 67 -0.52 -11.64 21.28
N SER A 68 -0.20 -10.87 20.23
CA SER A 68 0.33 -9.51 20.36
C SER A 68 -0.18 -8.61 19.23
N ALA A 69 0.14 -7.32 19.27
CA ALA A 69 -0.23 -6.40 18.19
C ALA A 69 0.36 -6.79 16.81
N THR A 70 1.48 -7.51 16.80
CA THR A 70 2.20 -7.87 15.56
C THR A 70 2.23 -9.37 15.28
N GLU A 71 1.45 -10.17 16.03
CA GLU A 71 1.39 -11.61 15.86
C GLU A 71 -0.05 -12.08 15.77
N VAL A 72 -0.35 -12.92 14.79
CA VAL A 72 -1.64 -13.57 14.64
C VAL A 72 -1.45 -15.06 14.35
N VAL A 73 -2.32 -15.87 14.93
CA VAL A 73 -2.43 -17.31 14.67
C VAL A 73 -3.78 -17.55 14.02
N VAL A 74 -3.77 -18.10 12.81
CA VAL A 74 -4.97 -18.30 12.00
C VAL A 74 -5.23 -19.79 11.83
N HIS A 75 -6.38 -20.25 12.33
CA HIS A 75 -6.84 -21.62 12.14
C HIS A 75 -7.68 -21.69 10.87
N GLY A 76 -7.04 -22.09 9.79
CA GLY A 76 -7.66 -22.11 8.47
C GLY A 76 -8.78 -23.14 8.38
N VAL A 77 -9.81 -22.79 7.62
CA VAL A 77 -11.03 -23.60 7.45
C VAL A 77 -11.07 -24.35 6.11
N GLY A 78 -10.01 -24.23 5.31
CA GLY A 78 -9.96 -24.77 3.95
C GLY A 78 -10.72 -23.90 2.94
N LEU A 79 -10.53 -24.20 1.66
CA LEU A 79 -11.09 -23.40 0.55
C LEU A 79 -12.62 -23.22 0.64
N ARG A 80 -13.36 -24.18 1.17
CA ARG A 80 -14.83 -24.19 1.21
C ARG A 80 -15.40 -24.13 2.63
N GLY A 81 -14.59 -23.77 3.63
CA GLY A 81 -14.99 -23.74 5.02
C GLY A 81 -15.48 -22.39 5.53
N LEU A 82 -15.42 -21.33 4.73
CA LEU A 82 -16.00 -20.04 5.07
C LEU A 82 -17.52 -20.15 5.22
N ARG A 83 -18.10 -19.32 6.09
CA ARG A 83 -19.52 -19.31 6.44
C ARG A 83 -20.10 -17.92 6.24
N ASP A 84 -21.43 -17.86 6.05
CA ASP A 84 -22.18 -16.61 6.01
C ASP A 84 -21.92 -15.80 7.30
N ALA A 85 -21.56 -14.55 7.12
CA ALA A 85 -21.32 -13.61 8.23
C ALA A 85 -22.62 -13.10 8.89
N GLY A 86 -23.78 -13.33 8.27
CA GLY A 86 -25.11 -12.88 8.73
C GLY A 86 -25.31 -11.35 8.71
N SER A 87 -24.33 -10.59 8.24
CA SER A 87 -24.37 -9.12 8.13
C SER A 87 -23.39 -8.61 7.07
N ALA A 88 -23.56 -7.35 6.68
CA ALA A 88 -22.61 -6.70 5.79
C ALA A 88 -21.21 -6.66 6.44
N LEU A 89 -20.18 -6.94 5.63
CA LEU A 89 -18.79 -6.89 6.03
C LEU A 89 -18.26 -5.47 5.82
N ASP A 90 -17.95 -4.78 6.90
CA ASP A 90 -17.42 -3.41 6.84
C ASP A 90 -15.88 -3.44 6.68
N MET A 91 -15.41 -2.89 5.57
CA MET A 91 -14.00 -2.81 5.23
C MET A 91 -13.36 -1.49 5.69
N GLY A 92 -14.09 -0.61 6.38
CA GLY A 92 -13.61 0.71 6.78
C GLY A 92 -13.12 1.50 5.56
N ASN A 93 -11.85 1.95 5.56
CA ASN A 93 -11.22 2.63 4.41
C ASN A 93 -10.40 1.66 3.52
N ALA A 94 -10.38 0.36 3.82
CA ALA A 94 -9.47 -0.61 3.24
C ALA A 94 -9.83 -0.98 1.78
N GLY A 95 -9.38 -0.15 0.83
CA GLY A 95 -9.57 -0.39 -0.60
C GLY A 95 -8.95 -1.71 -1.12
N THR A 96 -7.91 -2.20 -0.44
CA THR A 96 -7.34 -3.53 -0.73
C THR A 96 -8.30 -4.62 -0.27
N ALA A 97 -8.78 -4.55 0.97
CA ALA A 97 -9.65 -5.57 1.53
C ALA A 97 -10.91 -5.75 0.69
N ILE A 98 -11.66 -4.68 0.41
CA ILE A 98 -12.92 -4.77 -0.33
C ILE A 98 -12.73 -5.44 -1.70
N ARG A 99 -11.65 -5.14 -2.43
CA ARG A 99 -11.40 -5.72 -3.75
C ARG A 99 -11.00 -7.19 -3.68
N LEU A 100 -10.13 -7.56 -2.73
CA LEU A 100 -9.70 -8.94 -2.55
C LEU A 100 -10.85 -9.82 -2.04
N PHE A 101 -11.64 -9.33 -1.07
CA PHE A 101 -12.84 -10.03 -0.61
C PHE A 101 -13.87 -10.21 -1.72
N THR A 102 -14.03 -9.22 -2.61
CA THR A 102 -14.93 -9.41 -3.78
C THR A 102 -14.52 -10.63 -4.59
N GLY A 103 -13.21 -10.84 -4.83
CA GLY A 103 -12.71 -12.04 -5.51
C GLY A 103 -12.91 -13.32 -4.68
N LEU A 104 -12.52 -13.31 -3.41
CA LEU A 104 -12.58 -14.46 -2.51
C LEU A 104 -14.02 -14.96 -2.28
N LEU A 105 -14.96 -14.03 -2.12
CA LEU A 105 -16.34 -14.35 -1.81
C LEU A 105 -17.17 -14.73 -3.04
N SER A 106 -16.73 -14.38 -4.26
CA SER A 106 -17.42 -14.68 -5.51
C SER A 106 -17.65 -16.18 -5.77
N ALA A 107 -16.95 -17.06 -5.06
CA ALA A 107 -17.04 -18.51 -5.24
C ALA A 107 -17.64 -19.23 -4.01
N GLN A 108 -18.12 -18.48 -3.01
CA GLN A 108 -18.68 -19.09 -1.80
C GLN A 108 -20.15 -19.50 -2.01
N SER A 109 -20.67 -20.35 -1.14
CA SER A 109 -22.04 -20.89 -1.25
C SER A 109 -23.12 -19.99 -0.66
N PHE A 110 -22.75 -18.82 -0.12
CA PHE A 110 -23.62 -17.89 0.60
C PHE A 110 -23.50 -16.49 0.01
N ASP A 111 -24.54 -15.69 0.19
CA ASP A 111 -24.57 -14.29 -0.22
C ASP A 111 -23.69 -13.44 0.72
N SER A 112 -23.12 -12.36 0.17
CA SER A 112 -22.31 -11.44 0.96
C SER A 112 -22.51 -10.01 0.48
N GLN A 113 -22.38 -9.05 1.42
CA GLN A 113 -22.35 -7.62 1.11
C GLN A 113 -21.09 -6.98 1.70
N LEU A 114 -20.40 -6.18 0.88
CA LEU A 114 -19.22 -5.43 1.31
C LEU A 114 -19.55 -3.94 1.32
N ILE A 115 -19.24 -3.29 2.44
CA ILE A 115 -19.42 -1.85 2.66
C ILE A 115 -18.11 -1.23 3.18
N GLY A 116 -18.11 0.07 3.40
CA GLY A 116 -17.01 0.78 4.01
C GLY A 116 -17.36 2.21 4.38
N ASP A 117 -16.35 3.00 4.74
CA ASP A 117 -16.54 4.40 5.10
C ASP A 117 -16.93 5.29 3.90
N ALA A 118 -17.22 6.56 4.17
CA ALA A 118 -17.67 7.52 3.15
C ALA A 118 -16.64 7.73 2.01
N SER A 119 -15.35 7.50 2.26
CA SER A 119 -14.30 7.55 1.24
C SER A 119 -14.32 6.28 0.38
N LEU A 120 -14.34 5.11 1.02
CA LEU A 120 -14.34 3.82 0.31
C LEU A 120 -15.61 3.65 -0.54
N MET A 121 -16.76 4.13 -0.05
CA MET A 121 -18.04 4.07 -0.77
C MET A 121 -18.08 4.85 -2.09
N LYS A 122 -17.08 5.68 -2.38
CA LYS A 122 -16.95 6.42 -3.65
C LYS A 122 -15.95 5.79 -4.62
N ARG A 123 -15.20 4.76 -4.19
CA ARG A 123 -14.13 4.19 -5.01
C ARG A 123 -14.67 3.26 -6.09
N PRO A 124 -14.07 3.26 -7.30
CA PRO A 124 -14.53 2.43 -8.41
C PRO A 124 -14.32 0.94 -8.13
N MET A 125 -15.38 0.14 -8.33
CA MET A 125 -15.39 -1.31 -8.15
C MET A 125 -15.64 -2.08 -9.46
N GLU A 126 -16.14 -1.44 -10.52
CA GLU A 126 -16.44 -2.12 -11.79
C GLU A 126 -15.22 -2.80 -12.40
N ARG A 127 -14.03 -2.23 -12.22
CA ARG A 127 -12.77 -2.85 -12.70
C ARG A 127 -12.46 -4.21 -12.05
N VAL A 128 -13.07 -4.50 -10.88
CA VAL A 128 -13.00 -5.81 -10.20
C VAL A 128 -14.22 -6.64 -10.53
N ALA A 129 -15.42 -6.07 -10.49
CA ALA A 129 -16.67 -6.78 -10.70
C ALA A 129 -16.79 -7.36 -12.14
N LYS A 130 -16.33 -6.61 -13.15
CA LYS A 130 -16.40 -7.03 -14.55
C LYS A 130 -15.71 -8.38 -14.81
N PRO A 131 -14.41 -8.57 -14.54
CA PRO A 131 -13.78 -9.86 -14.80
C PRO A 131 -14.36 -11.00 -13.94
N LEU A 132 -14.83 -10.74 -12.73
CA LEU A 132 -15.48 -11.76 -11.91
C LEU A 132 -16.81 -12.22 -12.51
N ARG A 133 -17.60 -11.29 -13.09
CA ARG A 133 -18.81 -11.65 -13.84
C ARG A 133 -18.47 -12.47 -15.10
N GLU A 134 -17.37 -12.16 -15.79
CA GLU A 134 -16.87 -12.96 -16.91
C GLU A 134 -16.49 -14.39 -16.49
N MET A 135 -16.03 -14.58 -15.25
CA MET A 135 -15.82 -15.90 -14.64
C MET A 135 -17.13 -16.62 -14.27
N GLY A 136 -18.27 -15.93 -14.22
CA GLY A 136 -19.57 -16.48 -13.85
C GLY A 136 -20.09 -16.08 -12.47
N ALA A 137 -19.40 -15.18 -11.76
CA ALA A 137 -19.87 -14.68 -10.47
C ALA A 137 -21.06 -13.72 -10.61
N ASP A 138 -21.97 -13.73 -9.63
CA ASP A 138 -22.98 -12.68 -9.45
C ASP A 138 -22.45 -11.57 -8.56
N VAL A 139 -21.83 -10.55 -9.14
CA VAL A 139 -21.29 -9.40 -8.44
C VAL A 139 -22.00 -8.14 -8.89
N ARG A 140 -22.64 -7.44 -7.98
CA ARG A 140 -23.43 -6.23 -8.23
C ARG A 140 -22.83 -5.06 -7.47
N THR A 141 -22.77 -3.90 -8.12
CA THR A 141 -22.29 -2.63 -7.57
C THR A 141 -23.36 -1.56 -7.68
N ARG A 142 -23.29 -0.53 -6.86
CA ARG A 142 -24.19 0.62 -6.97
C ARG A 142 -23.52 1.71 -7.80
N ASN A 143 -23.94 1.84 -9.07
CA ASN A 143 -23.35 2.81 -10.01
C ASN A 143 -21.80 2.67 -10.15
N GLY A 144 -21.29 1.45 -10.09
CA GLY A 144 -19.87 1.18 -10.22
C GLY A 144 -19.05 1.34 -8.92
N THR A 145 -19.70 1.62 -7.79
CA THR A 145 -19.09 1.81 -6.48
C THR A 145 -19.72 0.86 -5.43
N PRO A 146 -19.18 0.75 -4.19
CA PRO A 146 -19.85 0.03 -3.12
C PRO A 146 -21.21 0.64 -2.75
N PRO A 147 -22.13 -0.12 -2.08
CA PRO A 147 -21.92 -1.49 -1.62
C PRO A 147 -21.71 -2.47 -2.77
N VAL A 148 -20.94 -3.54 -2.50
CA VAL A 148 -20.78 -4.66 -3.43
C VAL A 148 -21.58 -5.82 -2.89
N ASP A 149 -22.61 -6.21 -3.62
CA ASP A 149 -23.41 -7.39 -3.32
C ASP A 149 -22.89 -8.57 -4.16
N ILE A 150 -22.68 -9.70 -3.51
CA ILE A 150 -22.12 -10.92 -4.10
C ILE A 150 -23.12 -12.05 -3.86
N GLY A 151 -23.69 -12.59 -4.92
CA GLY A 151 -24.56 -13.77 -4.87
C GLY A 151 -23.73 -15.05 -4.71
N GLY A 152 -24.14 -15.90 -3.78
CA GLY A 152 -23.48 -17.18 -3.50
C GLY A 152 -23.93 -18.32 -4.43
N GLY A 153 -23.21 -19.44 -4.35
CA GLY A 153 -23.57 -20.69 -5.02
C GLY A 153 -23.30 -20.75 -6.53
N HIS A 154 -22.57 -19.76 -7.06
CA HIS A 154 -22.19 -19.72 -8.47
C HIS A 154 -20.92 -20.53 -8.74
N SER A 155 -20.94 -21.32 -9.84
CA SER A 155 -19.74 -22.00 -10.32
C SER A 155 -18.92 -21.06 -11.19
N LEU A 156 -17.65 -20.88 -10.83
CA LEU A 156 -16.73 -20.06 -11.61
C LEU A 156 -16.03 -20.89 -12.67
N ARG A 157 -15.74 -20.29 -13.82
CA ARG A 157 -14.91 -20.87 -14.89
C ARG A 157 -13.59 -20.12 -15.05
N GLY A 158 -12.55 -20.80 -15.47
CA GLY A 158 -11.30 -20.19 -15.87
C GLY A 158 -11.49 -19.27 -17.09
N ILE A 159 -10.78 -18.16 -17.12
CA ILE A 159 -10.80 -17.17 -18.20
C ILE A 159 -9.39 -16.70 -18.57
N GLU A 160 -9.23 -16.13 -19.77
CA GLU A 160 -8.12 -15.26 -20.09
C GLU A 160 -8.57 -13.80 -19.96
N PHE A 161 -8.05 -13.08 -18.98
CA PHE A 161 -8.40 -11.69 -18.72
C PHE A 161 -7.25 -10.76 -19.05
N ARG A 162 -7.43 -9.89 -20.04
CA ARG A 162 -6.52 -8.80 -20.38
C ARG A 162 -6.91 -7.54 -19.60
N MET A 163 -6.06 -7.15 -18.66
CA MET A 163 -6.30 -5.98 -17.84
C MET A 163 -6.16 -4.69 -18.67
N PRO A 164 -7.14 -3.78 -18.63
CA PRO A 164 -7.02 -2.50 -19.34
C PRO A 164 -6.02 -1.53 -18.69
N VAL A 165 -5.82 -1.66 -17.38
CA VAL A 165 -4.92 -0.81 -16.58
C VAL A 165 -4.15 -1.69 -15.61
N ALA A 166 -2.88 -1.37 -15.35
CA ALA A 166 -2.06 -2.10 -14.37
C ALA A 166 -2.61 -1.90 -12.94
N SER A 167 -3.20 -2.94 -12.37
CA SER A 167 -3.76 -2.92 -11.02
C SER A 167 -3.53 -4.25 -10.29
N ALA A 168 -2.62 -4.26 -9.34
CA ALA A 168 -2.36 -5.42 -8.51
C ALA A 168 -3.61 -5.90 -7.74
N GLN A 169 -4.51 -4.99 -7.35
CA GLN A 169 -5.72 -5.35 -6.62
C GLN A 169 -6.73 -6.08 -7.52
N VAL A 170 -6.89 -5.66 -8.78
CA VAL A 170 -7.73 -6.36 -9.76
C VAL A 170 -7.16 -7.74 -10.06
N LYS A 171 -5.84 -7.82 -10.34
CA LYS A 171 -5.17 -9.10 -10.54
C LYS A 171 -5.36 -10.03 -9.34
N SER A 172 -5.15 -9.54 -8.13
CA SER A 172 -5.33 -10.31 -6.89
C SER A 172 -6.75 -10.82 -6.72
N ALA A 173 -7.77 -9.99 -6.99
CA ALA A 173 -9.17 -10.40 -6.89
C ALA A 173 -9.50 -11.55 -7.87
N VAL A 174 -9.05 -11.44 -9.12
CA VAL A 174 -9.24 -12.49 -10.13
C VAL A 174 -8.50 -13.77 -9.73
N LEU A 175 -7.25 -13.68 -9.22
CA LEU A 175 -6.49 -14.85 -8.78
C LEU A 175 -7.14 -15.53 -7.56
N LEU A 176 -7.72 -14.77 -6.61
CA LEU A 176 -8.44 -15.34 -5.47
C LEU A 176 -9.73 -16.07 -5.91
N ALA A 177 -10.46 -15.52 -6.87
CA ALA A 177 -11.61 -16.20 -7.47
C ALA A 177 -11.18 -17.45 -8.27
N ALA A 178 -10.03 -17.37 -8.95
CA ALA A 178 -9.47 -18.46 -9.74
C ALA A 178 -9.12 -19.70 -8.92
N LEU A 179 -8.89 -19.57 -7.61
CA LEU A 179 -8.69 -20.73 -6.71
C LEU A 179 -9.86 -21.73 -6.74
N TYR A 180 -11.04 -21.27 -7.14
CA TYR A 180 -12.30 -22.01 -7.12
C TYR A 180 -12.84 -22.31 -8.53
N ALA A 181 -12.19 -21.80 -9.58
CA ALA A 181 -12.70 -21.90 -10.95
C ALA A 181 -12.57 -23.33 -11.51
N ASP A 182 -13.46 -23.69 -12.41
CA ASP A 182 -13.27 -24.84 -13.26
C ASP A 182 -12.33 -24.46 -14.42
N GLY A 183 -11.11 -24.99 -14.35
CA GLY A 183 -10.04 -24.70 -15.30
C GLY A 183 -9.13 -23.52 -14.92
N ALA A 184 -8.01 -23.44 -15.63
CA ALA A 184 -6.99 -22.44 -15.37
C ALA A 184 -7.47 -21.01 -15.73
N THR A 185 -7.02 -20.03 -14.96
CA THR A 185 -7.29 -18.61 -15.22
C THR A 185 -5.99 -17.89 -15.52
N THR A 186 -5.98 -17.17 -16.62
CA THR A 186 -4.84 -16.35 -17.04
C THR A 186 -5.15 -14.88 -16.92
N VAL A 187 -4.27 -14.12 -16.26
CA VAL A 187 -4.32 -12.65 -16.21
C VAL A 187 -3.12 -12.09 -16.97
N ILE A 188 -3.39 -11.18 -17.91
CA ILE A 188 -2.36 -10.47 -18.69
C ILE A 188 -2.40 -9.00 -18.30
N ALA A 189 -1.35 -8.53 -17.64
CA ALA A 189 -1.23 -7.13 -17.23
C ALA A 189 -0.62 -6.27 -18.34
N PRO A 190 -0.98 -4.97 -18.47
CA PRO A 190 -0.38 -4.09 -19.46
C PRO A 190 1.03 -3.61 -19.08
N ALA A 191 1.37 -3.68 -17.78
CA ALA A 191 2.68 -3.34 -17.24
C ALA A 191 2.96 -4.13 -15.95
N VAL A 192 4.22 -4.14 -15.52
CA VAL A 192 4.62 -4.74 -14.25
C VAL A 192 3.83 -4.09 -13.11
N ASN A 193 3.30 -4.90 -12.22
CA ASN A 193 2.58 -4.49 -11.03
C ASN A 193 2.87 -5.45 -9.88
N ARG A 194 2.53 -5.07 -8.65
CA ARG A 194 2.83 -5.85 -7.43
C ARG A 194 2.41 -7.30 -7.55
N ASP A 195 3.29 -8.21 -7.11
CA ASP A 195 3.18 -9.66 -7.25
C ASP A 195 3.05 -10.41 -5.90
N HIS A 196 2.71 -9.69 -4.82
CA HIS A 196 2.53 -10.32 -3.49
C HIS A 196 1.54 -11.49 -3.50
N SER A 197 0.44 -11.41 -4.28
CA SER A 197 -0.53 -12.51 -4.37
C SER A 197 0.08 -13.74 -5.02
N GLU A 198 0.83 -13.57 -6.10
CA GLU A 198 1.49 -14.66 -6.80
C GLU A 198 2.52 -15.34 -5.90
N ARG A 199 3.38 -14.56 -5.23
CA ARG A 199 4.39 -15.09 -4.30
C ARG A 199 3.76 -15.84 -3.15
N MET A 200 2.74 -15.27 -2.52
CA MET A 200 2.06 -15.89 -1.37
C MET A 200 1.22 -17.10 -1.78
N LEU A 201 0.56 -17.08 -2.93
CA LEU A 201 -0.16 -18.24 -3.46
C LEU A 201 0.81 -19.39 -3.80
N ALA A 202 1.95 -19.08 -4.43
CA ALA A 202 2.99 -20.09 -4.71
C ALA A 202 3.52 -20.71 -3.40
N SER A 203 3.74 -19.91 -2.35
CA SER A 203 4.16 -20.43 -1.04
C SER A 203 3.10 -21.30 -0.36
N CYS A 204 1.80 -21.07 -0.66
CA CYS A 204 0.71 -21.94 -0.23
C CYS A 204 0.54 -23.21 -1.09
N GLY A 205 1.45 -23.47 -2.04
CA GLY A 205 1.42 -24.66 -2.90
C GLY A 205 0.55 -24.54 -4.16
N VAL A 206 0.10 -23.31 -4.51
CA VAL A 206 -0.65 -23.09 -5.76
C VAL A 206 0.30 -23.11 -6.95
N GLN A 207 -0.04 -23.87 -7.99
CA GLN A 207 0.70 -23.86 -9.25
C GLN A 207 0.39 -22.58 -10.02
N LEU A 208 1.45 -21.82 -10.32
CA LEU A 208 1.41 -20.58 -11.10
C LEU A 208 2.45 -20.65 -12.21
N ASP A 209 2.03 -20.37 -13.44
CA ASP A 209 2.93 -20.17 -14.57
C ASP A 209 3.03 -18.66 -14.84
N ILE A 210 4.23 -18.09 -14.66
CA ILE A 210 4.48 -16.66 -14.81
C ILE A 210 5.45 -16.41 -15.96
N GLU A 211 4.97 -15.77 -17.01
CA GLU A 211 5.74 -15.43 -18.22
C GLU A 211 5.61 -13.93 -18.52
N GLY A 212 6.58 -13.16 -18.07
CA GLY A 212 6.57 -11.71 -18.22
C GLY A 212 5.36 -11.07 -17.54
N LEU A 213 4.42 -10.53 -18.32
CA LEU A 213 3.20 -9.89 -17.82
C LEU A 213 1.99 -10.84 -17.75
N ARG A 214 2.20 -12.10 -18.07
CA ARG A 214 1.18 -13.15 -18.08
C ARG A 214 1.32 -14.01 -16.82
N THR A 215 0.24 -14.17 -16.06
CA THR A 215 0.15 -15.05 -14.88
C THR A 215 -1.01 -16.01 -15.10
N THR A 216 -0.73 -17.30 -15.11
CA THR A 216 -1.75 -18.36 -15.18
C THR A 216 -1.79 -19.11 -13.86
N LEU A 217 -2.97 -19.16 -13.23
CA LEU A 217 -3.24 -19.93 -12.02
C LEU A 217 -3.96 -21.23 -12.38
N HIS A 218 -3.45 -22.33 -11.86
CA HIS A 218 -4.09 -23.64 -11.89
C HIS A 218 -4.81 -23.88 -10.55
N PRO A 219 -6.14 -24.10 -10.53
CA PRO A 219 -6.89 -24.25 -9.29
C PRO A 219 -6.35 -25.38 -8.43
N PRO A 220 -6.00 -25.14 -7.15
CA PRO A 220 -5.52 -26.19 -6.25
C PRO A 220 -6.68 -26.95 -5.62
N ARG A 221 -6.38 -28.13 -5.04
CA ARG A 221 -7.34 -28.85 -4.19
C ARG A 221 -7.43 -28.30 -2.78
N ALA A 222 -6.32 -27.77 -2.26
CA ALA A 222 -6.18 -27.17 -0.94
C ALA A 222 -5.03 -26.18 -0.94
N LEU A 223 -4.99 -25.30 0.04
CA LEU A 223 -3.85 -24.42 0.32
C LEU A 223 -3.12 -24.93 1.57
N ALA A 224 -1.81 -24.96 1.52
CA ALA A 224 -0.98 -25.27 2.68
C ALA A 224 -0.95 -24.09 3.66
N ASN A 225 -0.92 -24.39 4.97
CA ASN A 225 -0.68 -23.42 6.02
C ASN A 225 0.74 -22.83 5.93
N GLN A 226 0.94 -21.68 6.57
CA GLN A 226 2.16 -20.90 6.44
C GLN A 226 2.75 -20.49 7.80
N ARG A 227 4.09 -20.38 7.85
CA ARG A 227 4.79 -19.54 8.81
C ARG A 227 5.31 -18.30 8.09
N LEU A 228 4.63 -17.18 8.31
CA LEU A 228 4.91 -15.93 7.62
C LEU A 228 5.55 -14.93 8.56
N ASN A 229 6.67 -14.34 8.13
CA ASN A 229 7.22 -13.16 8.77
C ASN A 229 7.02 -11.98 7.81
N VAL A 230 6.07 -11.10 8.13
CA VAL A 230 5.74 -9.92 7.32
C VAL A 230 6.89 -8.91 7.42
N PRO A 231 7.56 -8.56 6.32
CA PRO A 231 8.62 -7.57 6.33
C PRO A 231 8.07 -6.16 6.58
N GLY A 232 8.95 -5.22 6.94
CA GLY A 232 8.60 -3.82 7.04
C GLY A 232 8.08 -3.27 5.72
N ASP A 233 6.99 -2.50 5.78
CA ASP A 233 6.33 -1.92 4.60
C ASP A 233 7.23 -0.93 3.89
N PHE A 234 7.50 -1.17 2.60
CA PHE A 234 8.31 -0.28 1.78
C PHE A 234 7.70 1.12 1.67
N SER A 235 6.38 1.24 1.54
CA SER A 235 5.71 2.54 1.51
C SER A 235 5.89 3.32 2.82
N SER A 236 5.86 2.62 3.95
CA SER A 236 6.14 3.22 5.26
C SER A 236 7.61 3.63 5.40
N ALA A 237 8.54 2.80 4.89
CA ALA A 237 9.96 3.11 4.85
C ALA A 237 10.28 4.31 3.96
N ALA A 238 9.53 4.52 2.88
CA ALA A 238 9.75 5.59 1.91
C ALA A 238 9.79 6.99 2.55
N PHE A 239 8.95 7.25 3.55
CA PHE A 239 8.97 8.53 4.29
C PHE A 239 10.29 8.73 5.02
N PHE A 240 10.80 7.69 5.66
CA PHE A 240 12.07 7.75 6.40
C PHE A 240 13.27 7.67 5.47
N ILE A 241 13.18 7.04 4.30
CA ILE A 241 14.21 7.11 3.26
C ILE A 241 14.35 8.56 2.80
N VAL A 242 13.27 9.23 2.45
CA VAL A 242 13.32 10.65 2.06
C VAL A 242 13.78 11.51 3.23
N ALA A 243 13.30 11.28 4.45
CA ALA A 243 13.81 12.00 5.64
C ALA A 243 15.34 11.85 5.80
N GLY A 244 15.87 10.64 5.62
CA GLY A 244 17.30 10.37 5.65
C GLY A 244 18.06 11.14 4.57
N LEU A 245 17.58 11.12 3.33
CA LEU A 245 18.21 11.85 2.22
C LEU A 245 18.21 13.37 2.45
N LEU A 246 17.16 13.92 3.07
CA LEU A 246 17.03 15.35 3.33
C LEU A 246 17.80 15.83 4.55
N GLY A 247 18.09 14.95 5.54
CA GLY A 247 18.63 15.44 6.79
C GLY A 247 19.30 14.41 7.69
N ALA A 248 19.80 13.25 7.20
CA ALA A 248 20.50 12.30 8.06
C ALA A 248 21.78 12.90 8.62
N ALA A 249 22.03 12.68 9.91
CA ALA A 249 23.24 13.08 10.61
C ALA A 249 24.11 11.86 10.99
N GLY A 250 25.38 12.11 11.24
CA GLY A 250 26.34 11.07 11.65
C GLY A 250 26.52 10.01 10.56
N GLU A 251 26.38 8.74 10.94
CA GLU A 251 26.51 7.61 10.01
C GLU A 251 25.30 7.42 9.08
N GLY A 252 24.20 8.12 9.31
CA GLY A 252 22.96 8.02 8.54
C GLY A 252 21.78 7.53 9.37
N LEU A 253 20.66 7.27 8.70
CA LEU A 253 19.45 6.67 9.24
C LEU A 253 19.37 5.21 8.77
N LEU A 254 19.37 4.27 9.71
CA LEU A 254 19.25 2.84 9.43
C LEU A 254 17.77 2.41 9.55
N ILE A 255 17.19 1.90 8.45
CA ILE A 255 15.83 1.35 8.42
C ILE A 255 15.95 -0.16 8.28
N ARG A 256 15.56 -0.91 9.30
CA ARG A 256 15.74 -2.36 9.36
C ARG A 256 14.58 -3.13 8.78
N ASN A 257 14.89 -4.30 8.22
CA ASN A 257 13.92 -5.33 7.82
C ASN A 257 12.89 -4.83 6.81
N VAL A 258 13.29 -4.02 5.82
CA VAL A 258 12.39 -3.46 4.80
C VAL A 258 12.16 -4.48 3.70
N GLY A 259 10.90 -4.69 3.30
CA GLY A 259 10.55 -5.48 2.12
C GLY A 259 11.05 -4.81 0.86
N LEU A 260 11.84 -5.54 0.06
CA LEU A 260 12.45 -5.03 -1.17
C LEU A 260 11.94 -5.77 -2.41
N ASN A 261 10.64 -6.04 -2.46
CA ASN A 261 10.03 -6.62 -3.63
C ASN A 261 10.28 -5.72 -4.87
N PRO A 262 10.92 -6.24 -5.94
CA PRO A 262 11.26 -5.44 -7.13
C PRO A 262 10.06 -4.75 -7.79
N THR A 263 8.85 -5.30 -7.61
CA THR A 263 7.63 -4.70 -8.13
C THR A 263 7.11 -3.52 -7.30
N ARG A 264 7.83 -3.12 -6.23
CA ARG A 264 7.48 -2.02 -5.31
C ARG A 264 8.58 -0.99 -5.10
N THR A 265 9.80 -1.29 -5.46
CA THR A 265 10.97 -0.50 -5.07
C THR A 265 11.38 0.54 -6.09
N GLY A 266 10.52 0.89 -7.05
CA GLY A 266 10.82 1.91 -8.06
C GLY A 266 11.26 3.25 -7.46
N LEU A 267 10.79 3.61 -6.27
CA LEU A 267 11.27 4.81 -5.57
C LEU A 267 12.77 4.77 -5.28
N LEU A 268 13.37 3.59 -4.96
CA LEU A 268 14.82 3.50 -4.72
C LEU A 268 15.62 3.86 -5.97
N ASP A 269 15.18 3.37 -7.13
CA ASP A 269 15.85 3.66 -8.40
C ASP A 269 15.73 5.14 -8.75
N ILE A 270 14.55 5.73 -8.53
CA ILE A 270 14.32 7.17 -8.75
C ILE A 270 15.21 7.99 -7.82
N LEU A 271 15.19 7.73 -6.51
CA LEU A 271 15.99 8.50 -5.54
C LEU A 271 17.50 8.35 -5.79
N ARG A 272 17.97 7.17 -6.20
CA ARG A 272 19.37 6.96 -6.62
C ARG A 272 19.72 7.76 -7.88
N SER A 273 18.82 7.80 -8.87
CA SER A 273 19.02 8.62 -10.06
C SER A 273 19.07 10.12 -9.73
N MET A 274 18.34 10.54 -8.67
CA MET A 274 18.43 11.89 -8.10
C MET A 274 19.74 12.14 -7.32
N GLY A 275 20.61 11.13 -7.13
CA GLY A 275 21.86 11.23 -6.39
C GLY A 275 21.76 10.84 -4.91
N GLY A 276 20.68 10.18 -4.53
CA GLY A 276 20.47 9.68 -3.15
C GLY A 276 21.42 8.55 -2.77
N GLU A 277 22.08 8.68 -1.62
CA GLU A 277 22.96 7.66 -1.04
C GLU A 277 22.15 6.70 -0.16
N ILE A 278 21.82 5.53 -0.72
CA ILE A 278 21.05 4.48 -0.07
C ILE A 278 21.80 3.16 -0.22
N ASP A 279 22.37 2.66 0.89
CA ASP A 279 23.06 1.37 0.95
C ASP A 279 22.06 0.27 1.33
N ILE A 280 22.01 -0.78 0.54
CA ILE A 280 21.27 -2.00 0.88
C ILE A 280 22.22 -2.91 1.66
N ARG A 281 21.84 -3.26 2.90
CA ARG A 281 22.61 -4.10 3.81
C ARG A 281 21.84 -5.36 4.18
N ASN A 282 22.58 -6.42 4.48
CA ASN A 282 22.03 -7.69 4.96
C ASN A 282 20.86 -8.20 4.10
N PRO A 283 21.01 -8.31 2.76
CA PRO A 283 19.97 -8.85 1.90
C PRO A 283 19.68 -10.30 2.27
N ARG A 284 18.41 -10.65 2.38
CA ARG A 284 17.91 -11.97 2.76
C ARG A 284 16.50 -12.17 2.23
N GLU A 285 15.98 -13.37 2.39
CA GLU A 285 14.57 -13.66 2.12
C GLU A 285 13.80 -13.85 3.43
N SER A 286 12.56 -13.42 3.45
CA SER A 286 11.60 -13.63 4.53
C SER A 286 10.31 -14.17 3.93
N GLY A 287 10.07 -15.48 4.08
CA GLY A 287 9.04 -16.17 3.30
C GLY A 287 9.36 -16.09 1.80
N ALA A 288 8.42 -15.58 1.01
CA ALA A 288 8.58 -15.39 -0.43
C ALA A 288 9.02 -13.96 -0.83
N GLU A 289 9.40 -13.12 0.12
CA GLU A 289 9.72 -11.70 -0.13
C GLU A 289 11.21 -11.40 0.14
N PRO A 290 11.89 -10.70 -0.78
CA PRO A 290 13.23 -10.20 -0.52
C PRO A 290 13.19 -9.07 0.49
N VAL A 291 14.14 -9.08 1.43
CA VAL A 291 14.20 -8.17 2.57
C VAL A 291 15.65 -7.70 2.78
N ALA A 292 15.82 -6.44 3.17
CA ALA A 292 17.12 -5.92 3.60
C ALA A 292 16.98 -4.80 4.62
N ASP A 293 18.13 -4.36 5.13
CA ASP A 293 18.25 -3.14 5.91
C ASP A 293 18.74 -2.02 4.98
N LEU A 294 18.19 -0.81 5.12
CA LEU A 294 18.57 0.35 4.32
C LEU A 294 19.30 1.37 5.19
N LEU A 295 20.56 1.68 4.84
CA LEU A 295 21.26 2.81 5.45
C LEU A 295 21.18 4.00 4.49
N VAL A 296 20.56 5.08 4.95
CA VAL A 296 20.31 6.28 4.16
C VAL A 296 21.13 7.43 4.70
N ARG A 297 21.89 8.12 3.82
CA ARG A 297 22.72 9.30 4.18
C ARG A 297 22.16 10.55 3.54
N ALA A 298 22.41 11.70 4.19
CA ALA A 298 22.05 12.99 3.62
C ALA A 298 22.74 13.20 2.26
N SER A 299 21.97 13.65 1.29
CA SER A 299 22.39 13.69 -0.11
C SER A 299 22.00 14.98 -0.79
N ALA A 300 22.88 15.47 -1.66
CA ALA A 300 22.56 16.61 -2.55
C ALA A 300 21.75 16.11 -3.74
N LEU A 301 20.43 16.13 -3.59
CA LEU A 301 19.53 15.66 -4.63
C LEU A 301 19.48 16.61 -5.84
N ARG A 302 19.28 16.05 -7.03
CA ARG A 302 19.03 16.75 -8.29
C ARG A 302 17.73 16.29 -8.92
N GLY A 303 17.08 17.23 -9.61
CA GLY A 303 15.85 16.94 -10.35
C GLY A 303 16.11 15.96 -11.49
N VAL A 304 15.08 15.19 -11.82
CA VAL A 304 15.12 14.18 -12.89
C VAL A 304 13.77 14.14 -13.62
N GLU A 305 13.81 13.73 -14.87
CA GLU A 305 12.62 13.23 -15.56
C GLU A 305 12.43 11.76 -15.17
N MET A 306 11.29 11.46 -14.53
CA MET A 306 11.01 10.12 -14.05
C MET A 306 10.69 9.17 -15.21
N PRO A 307 11.39 8.03 -15.34
CA PRO A 307 11.06 7.04 -16.35
C PRO A 307 9.64 6.49 -16.18
N ALA A 308 8.83 6.50 -17.24
CA ALA A 308 7.44 6.04 -17.21
C ALA A 308 7.29 4.59 -16.71
N ALA A 309 8.27 3.72 -16.97
CA ALA A 309 8.28 2.34 -16.49
C ALA A 309 8.37 2.21 -14.95
N LEU A 310 8.88 3.23 -14.24
CA LEU A 310 8.98 3.23 -12.78
C LEU A 310 7.70 3.75 -12.10
N VAL A 311 6.80 4.41 -12.83
CA VAL A 311 5.56 4.96 -12.26
C VAL A 311 4.70 3.89 -11.57
N PRO A 312 4.38 2.75 -12.19
CA PRO A 312 3.60 1.70 -11.52
C PRO A 312 4.30 1.09 -10.29
N LEU A 313 5.65 1.11 -10.27
CA LEU A 313 6.48 0.54 -9.21
C LEU A 313 6.67 1.50 -8.02
N ALA A 314 6.32 2.79 -8.19
CA ALA A 314 6.47 3.85 -7.19
C ALA A 314 5.19 4.66 -6.96
N ILE A 315 4.07 4.26 -7.57
CA ILE A 315 2.83 5.07 -7.62
C ILE A 315 2.35 5.55 -6.25
N ASP A 316 2.47 4.71 -5.23
CA ASP A 316 2.03 5.03 -3.88
C ASP A 316 3.05 5.87 -3.10
N GLU A 317 4.29 5.94 -3.55
CA GLU A 317 5.39 6.69 -2.95
C GLU A 317 5.60 8.08 -3.60
N LEU A 318 4.87 8.39 -4.70
CA LEU A 318 4.99 9.68 -5.40
C LEU A 318 4.71 10.90 -4.50
N PRO A 319 3.78 10.88 -3.52
CA PRO A 319 3.60 12.01 -2.62
C PRO A 319 4.89 12.39 -1.87
N VAL A 320 5.63 11.44 -1.32
CA VAL A 320 6.88 11.75 -0.63
C VAL A 320 8.04 12.03 -1.60
N LEU A 321 8.01 11.47 -2.80
CA LEU A 321 8.94 11.84 -3.88
C LEU A 321 8.79 13.33 -4.25
N PHE A 322 7.57 13.88 -4.29
CA PHE A 322 7.35 15.30 -4.55
C PHE A 322 7.99 16.20 -3.48
N ILE A 323 8.06 15.73 -2.22
CA ILE A 323 8.80 16.44 -1.17
C ILE A 323 10.32 16.39 -1.43
N ALA A 324 10.87 15.23 -1.84
CA ALA A 324 12.28 15.13 -2.23
C ALA A 324 12.58 16.02 -3.44
N ALA A 325 11.71 16.05 -4.44
CA ALA A 325 11.81 16.88 -5.63
C ALA A 325 11.84 18.38 -5.29
N ALA A 326 10.98 18.84 -4.37
CA ALA A 326 10.96 20.23 -3.90
C ALA A 326 12.29 20.65 -3.21
N CYS A 327 13.10 19.69 -2.77
CA CYS A 327 14.41 19.93 -2.13
C CYS A 327 15.61 19.68 -3.06
N ALA A 328 15.39 19.21 -4.28
CA ALA A 328 16.43 18.88 -5.25
C ALA A 328 16.96 20.11 -5.99
N ALA A 329 18.11 20.00 -6.64
CA ALA A 329 18.62 21.03 -7.55
C ALA A 329 18.00 20.84 -8.95
N GLY A 330 17.34 21.88 -9.47
CA GLY A 330 16.69 21.85 -10.79
C GLY A 330 15.29 21.29 -10.74
N GLU A 331 14.80 20.84 -11.88
CA GLU A 331 13.42 20.44 -12.11
C GLU A 331 13.25 18.92 -12.05
N THR A 332 12.16 18.47 -11.42
CA THR A 332 11.70 17.08 -11.49
C THR A 332 10.39 17.00 -12.24
N LEU A 333 10.32 16.10 -13.22
CA LEU A 333 9.12 15.85 -14.02
C LEU A 333 8.60 14.44 -13.78
N VAL A 334 7.33 14.34 -13.40
CA VAL A 334 6.59 13.08 -13.26
C VAL A 334 5.38 13.12 -14.20
N THR A 335 5.26 12.12 -15.07
CA THR A 335 4.12 11.90 -15.97
C THR A 335 3.62 10.46 -15.90
N GLY A 336 2.44 10.14 -16.47
CA GLY A 336 1.88 8.79 -16.47
C GLY A 336 1.32 8.34 -15.11
N ALA A 337 1.06 9.25 -14.20
CA ALA A 337 0.62 8.99 -12.83
C ALA A 337 -0.87 9.33 -12.59
N GLU A 338 -1.71 9.29 -13.63
CA GLU A 338 -3.14 9.61 -13.54
C GLU A 338 -3.91 8.75 -12.52
N GLU A 339 -3.43 7.52 -12.23
CA GLU A 339 -4.01 6.65 -11.22
C GLU A 339 -3.97 7.27 -9.80
N LEU A 340 -3.11 8.26 -9.55
CA LEU A 340 -3.08 9.03 -8.29
C LEU A 340 -4.37 9.82 -8.04
N ARG A 341 -5.11 10.18 -9.09
CA ARG A 341 -6.34 10.97 -8.97
C ARG A 341 -7.53 10.19 -8.41
N VAL A 342 -7.46 8.86 -8.42
CA VAL A 342 -8.54 7.95 -7.98
C VAL A 342 -8.15 7.11 -6.77
N LYS A 343 -7.18 7.59 -5.99
CA LYS A 343 -6.74 6.96 -4.73
C LYS A 343 -7.65 7.41 -3.56
N GLU A 344 -7.13 7.46 -2.35
CA GLU A 344 -7.82 7.93 -1.14
C GLU A 344 -8.30 9.38 -1.27
N SER A 345 -7.53 10.18 -2.00
CA SER A 345 -7.84 11.53 -2.47
C SER A 345 -7.37 11.65 -3.93
N ASP A 346 -7.66 12.77 -4.62
CA ASP A 346 -6.86 13.17 -5.79
C ASP A 346 -5.49 13.63 -5.27
N ARG A 347 -4.53 12.70 -5.22
CA ARG A 347 -3.20 12.94 -4.66
C ARG A 347 -2.40 13.98 -5.45
N ILE A 348 -2.64 14.13 -6.74
CA ILE A 348 -2.01 15.19 -7.54
C ILE A 348 -2.53 16.55 -7.07
N ALA A 349 -3.84 16.71 -6.96
CA ALA A 349 -4.45 17.95 -6.50
C ALA A 349 -4.08 18.27 -5.04
N ALA A 350 -4.12 17.28 -4.14
CA ALA A 350 -3.79 17.43 -2.73
C ALA A 350 -2.33 17.84 -2.51
N MET A 351 -1.37 17.18 -3.20
CA MET A 351 0.04 17.56 -3.14
C MET A 351 0.27 18.96 -3.73
N SER A 352 -0.35 19.28 -4.88
CA SER A 352 -0.25 20.61 -5.48
C SER A 352 -0.73 21.71 -4.51
N ALA A 353 -1.90 21.55 -3.91
CA ALA A 353 -2.43 22.52 -2.97
C ALA A 353 -1.50 22.74 -1.76
N GLY A 354 -0.93 21.65 -1.21
CA GLY A 354 0.03 21.71 -0.12
C GLY A 354 1.36 22.37 -0.53
N LEU A 355 1.90 22.04 -1.70
CA LEU A 355 3.13 22.64 -2.24
C LEU A 355 2.95 24.13 -2.50
N GLU A 356 1.80 24.55 -3.07
CA GLU A 356 1.45 25.96 -3.29
C GLU A 356 1.38 26.72 -1.97
N SER A 357 0.65 26.18 -0.96
CA SER A 357 0.54 26.78 0.38
C SER A 357 1.90 26.97 1.06
N LEU A 358 2.86 26.11 0.76
CA LEU A 358 4.21 26.16 1.33
C LEU A 358 5.24 26.89 0.44
N GLY A 359 4.80 27.49 -0.66
CA GLY A 359 5.61 28.36 -1.51
C GLY A 359 6.57 27.62 -2.46
N VAL A 360 6.26 26.39 -2.85
CA VAL A 360 7.03 25.60 -3.81
C VAL A 360 6.54 25.87 -5.23
N ALA A 361 7.44 26.26 -6.12
CA ALA A 361 7.13 26.44 -7.53
C ALA A 361 6.89 25.08 -8.20
N HIS A 362 5.72 24.92 -8.81
CA HIS A 362 5.36 23.69 -9.52
C HIS A 362 4.27 23.95 -10.56
N SER A 363 4.03 22.99 -11.44
CA SER A 363 2.89 22.99 -12.37
C SER A 363 2.25 21.61 -12.43
N VAL A 364 0.91 21.60 -12.37
CA VAL A 364 0.10 20.38 -12.44
C VAL A 364 -0.10 20.00 -13.90
N LEU A 365 0.12 18.72 -14.21
CA LEU A 365 -0.18 18.09 -15.49
C LEU A 365 -1.47 17.23 -15.36
N SER A 366 -2.03 16.82 -16.48
CA SER A 366 -3.20 15.91 -16.48
C SER A 366 -2.91 14.60 -15.76
N ASP A 367 -1.69 14.11 -15.86
CA ASP A 367 -1.20 12.80 -15.42
C ASP A 367 0.03 12.87 -14.50
N GLY A 368 0.29 14.02 -13.90
CA GLY A 368 1.48 14.16 -13.04
C GLY A 368 1.74 15.60 -12.58
N MET A 369 3.01 15.89 -12.37
CA MET A 369 3.46 17.18 -11.85
C MET A 369 4.90 17.48 -12.24
N ARG A 370 5.18 18.77 -12.49
CA ARG A 370 6.51 19.33 -12.64
C ARG A 370 6.83 20.16 -11.39
N ILE A 371 7.96 19.92 -10.76
CA ILE A 371 8.36 20.59 -9.52
C ILE A 371 9.72 21.22 -9.70
N GLU A 372 9.83 22.51 -9.40
CA GLU A 372 11.08 23.25 -9.38
C GLU A 372 11.66 23.21 -7.96
N GLY A 373 12.81 22.55 -7.79
CA GLY A 373 13.37 22.28 -6.48
C GLY A 373 14.29 23.40 -5.98
N LYS A 374 14.42 23.50 -4.64
CA LYS A 374 15.28 24.46 -3.95
C LYS A 374 16.30 23.70 -3.11
N PRO A 375 17.56 23.49 -3.62
CA PRO A 375 18.55 22.65 -2.97
C PRO A 375 19.15 23.25 -1.68
N SER A 376 19.11 24.57 -1.52
CA SER A 376 19.71 25.29 -0.41
C SER A 376 18.71 26.06 0.44
N GLY A 377 18.93 26.12 1.76
CA GLY A 377 18.03 26.77 2.69
C GLY A 377 16.68 26.05 2.81
N PRO A 378 15.68 26.71 3.42
CA PRO A 378 14.33 26.14 3.51
C PRO A 378 13.68 26.05 2.12
N ALA A 379 13.19 24.87 1.76
CA ALA A 379 12.40 24.66 0.55
C ALA A 379 10.93 25.03 0.77
N PHE A 380 10.45 24.92 2.03
CA PHE A 380 9.07 25.16 2.41
C PHE A 380 8.99 26.36 3.36
N SER A 381 8.05 27.28 3.12
CA SER A 381 7.85 28.48 3.97
C SER A 381 7.34 28.16 5.37
N GLY A 382 6.67 27.02 5.53
CA GLY A 382 5.78 26.72 6.64
C GLY A 382 4.39 27.31 6.44
N GLY A 383 3.41 26.81 7.18
CA GLY A 383 2.01 27.20 7.03
C GLY A 383 1.06 26.05 7.34
N GLU A 384 -0.17 26.18 6.91
CA GLU A 384 -1.21 25.17 7.11
C GLU A 384 -1.54 24.46 5.80
N ILE A 385 -1.66 23.15 5.84
CA ILE A 385 -2.10 22.31 4.71
C ILE A 385 -3.22 21.37 5.15
N ASP A 386 -4.01 20.93 4.19
CA ASP A 386 -5.02 19.90 4.37
C ASP A 386 -4.52 18.59 3.76
N SER A 387 -4.62 17.47 4.48
CA SER A 387 -4.29 16.16 3.93
C SER A 387 -5.43 15.55 3.12
N PHE A 388 -6.62 16.15 3.17
CA PHE A 388 -7.85 15.63 2.56
C PHE A 388 -8.16 14.19 3.01
N GLY A 389 -7.84 13.85 4.28
CA GLY A 389 -8.00 12.52 4.83
C GLY A 389 -7.06 11.47 4.23
N ASP A 390 -6.03 11.88 3.48
CA ASP A 390 -5.05 10.94 2.89
C ASP A 390 -3.80 10.86 3.76
N HIS A 391 -3.57 9.66 4.31
CA HIS A 391 -2.42 9.39 5.18
C HIS A 391 -1.06 9.66 4.51
N ARG A 392 -0.95 9.45 3.18
CA ARG A 392 0.32 9.68 2.46
C ARG A 392 0.62 11.15 2.29
N ILE A 393 -0.41 11.97 2.07
CA ILE A 393 -0.28 13.42 2.04
C ILE A 393 0.17 13.92 3.42
N ALA A 394 -0.52 13.48 4.50
CA ALA A 394 -0.18 13.86 5.86
C ALA A 394 1.27 13.54 6.22
N MET A 395 1.71 12.30 5.98
CA MET A 395 3.07 11.87 6.29
C MET A 395 4.12 12.56 5.41
N SER A 396 3.84 12.79 4.13
CA SER A 396 4.75 13.50 3.22
C SER A 396 5.04 14.91 3.69
N PHE A 397 4.01 15.69 4.03
CA PHE A 397 4.21 17.05 4.54
C PHE A 397 4.81 17.08 5.95
N THR A 398 4.66 16.01 6.73
CA THR A 398 5.42 15.87 7.98
C THR A 398 6.92 15.79 7.71
N ILE A 399 7.35 15.02 6.70
CA ILE A 399 8.77 14.94 6.30
C ILE A 399 9.29 16.28 5.75
N ALA A 400 8.45 17.07 5.08
CA ALA A 400 8.81 18.40 4.58
C ALA A 400 9.32 19.35 5.68
N SER A 401 8.97 19.11 6.96
CA SER A 401 9.43 19.91 8.09
C SER A 401 10.96 19.95 8.24
N LEU A 402 11.70 18.95 7.74
CA LEU A 402 13.17 18.94 7.70
C LEU A 402 13.77 20.10 6.87
N ARG A 403 13.01 20.61 5.93
CA ARG A 403 13.43 21.70 5.04
C ARG A 403 12.45 22.88 5.09
N ALA A 404 11.71 23.04 6.19
CA ALA A 404 10.79 24.15 6.41
C ALA A 404 11.42 25.30 7.16
N ALA A 405 10.99 26.53 6.84
CA ALA A 405 11.39 27.75 7.57
C ALA A 405 10.62 27.92 8.89
N LYS A 406 9.37 27.45 8.93
CA LYS A 406 8.43 27.53 10.07
C LYS A 406 7.62 26.24 10.16
N THR A 407 6.84 26.12 11.24
CA THR A 407 5.93 25.00 11.47
C THR A 407 5.04 24.73 10.26
N ILE A 408 4.86 23.44 9.93
CA ILE A 408 3.83 22.96 9.00
C ILE A 408 2.73 22.34 9.85
N SER A 409 1.54 22.94 9.83
CA SER A 409 0.33 22.41 10.47
C SER A 409 -0.48 21.62 9.46
N ILE A 410 -0.69 20.33 9.72
CA ILE A 410 -1.34 19.40 8.79
C ILE A 410 -2.68 18.99 9.39
N ARG A 411 -3.77 19.31 8.69
CA ARG A 411 -5.14 18.95 9.10
C ARG A 411 -5.57 17.60 8.58
N ASP A 412 -6.61 17.05 9.20
CA ASP A 412 -7.32 15.82 8.81
C ASP A 412 -6.42 14.57 8.75
N VAL A 413 -5.62 14.36 9.80
CA VAL A 413 -4.60 13.31 9.84
C VAL A 413 -5.08 11.98 10.47
N ALA A 414 -6.36 11.84 10.79
CA ALA A 414 -6.90 10.64 11.46
C ALA A 414 -6.59 9.36 10.68
N ASN A 415 -6.66 9.41 9.35
CA ASN A 415 -6.43 8.27 8.47
C ASN A 415 -4.97 7.77 8.41
N VAL A 416 -4.03 8.43 9.11
CA VAL A 416 -2.68 7.87 9.26
C VAL A 416 -2.74 6.53 10.00
N ALA A 417 -3.64 6.36 10.96
CA ALA A 417 -3.84 5.10 11.70
C ALA A 417 -4.33 3.92 10.82
N THR A 418 -4.96 4.20 9.68
CA THR A 418 -5.41 3.16 8.73
C THR A 418 -4.25 2.40 8.08
N SER A 419 -3.05 3.00 8.07
CA SER A 419 -1.89 2.50 7.35
C SER A 419 -0.61 2.47 8.18
N PHE A 420 -0.41 3.45 9.06
CA PHE A 420 0.81 3.59 9.85
C PHE A 420 0.49 4.02 11.29
N PRO A 421 -0.12 3.13 12.10
CA PRO A 421 -0.30 3.43 13.53
C PRO A 421 1.08 3.66 14.18
N GLY A 422 1.18 4.69 15.04
CA GLY A 422 2.44 5.04 15.70
C GLY A 422 3.43 5.87 14.88
N PHE A 423 3.05 6.37 13.69
CA PHE A 423 3.91 7.20 12.84
C PHE A 423 4.57 8.36 13.59
N VAL A 424 3.81 9.15 14.36
CA VAL A 424 4.33 10.28 15.14
C VAL A 424 5.40 9.84 16.13
N GLY A 425 5.17 8.72 16.84
CA GLY A 425 6.14 8.17 17.79
C GLY A 425 7.46 7.78 17.10
N LEU A 426 7.36 7.11 15.97
CA LEU A 426 8.53 6.70 15.19
C LEU A 426 9.26 7.89 14.58
N ALA A 427 8.55 8.87 14.04
CA ALA A 427 9.10 10.12 13.52
C ALA A 427 9.88 10.89 14.59
N ARG A 428 9.34 10.98 15.79
CA ARG A 428 10.02 11.62 16.95
C ARG A 428 11.26 10.86 17.38
N SER A 429 11.24 9.53 17.33
CA SER A 429 12.40 8.71 17.75
C SER A 429 13.65 8.92 16.88
N VAL A 430 13.47 9.39 15.64
CA VAL A 430 14.58 9.72 14.74
C VAL A 430 14.97 11.18 14.73
N GLY A 431 14.25 12.05 15.46
CA GLY A 431 14.59 13.48 15.61
C GLY A 431 13.64 14.47 14.94
N LEU A 432 12.53 14.03 14.35
CA LEU A 432 11.47 14.93 13.90
C LEU A 432 10.68 15.48 15.10
N ASP A 433 10.42 16.78 15.15
CA ASP A 433 9.56 17.40 16.18
C ASP A 433 8.13 17.51 15.64
N VAL A 434 7.36 16.47 15.87
CA VAL A 434 5.95 16.35 15.43
C VAL A 434 5.06 16.19 16.65
N ARG A 435 3.96 16.95 16.71
CA ARG A 435 2.96 16.85 17.78
C ARG A 435 1.59 16.59 17.17
N GLU A 436 0.86 15.64 17.76
CA GLU A 436 -0.53 15.37 17.39
C GLU A 436 -1.47 16.09 18.37
N PHE A 437 -2.50 16.71 17.83
CA PHE A 437 -3.55 17.38 18.60
C PHE A 437 -4.93 16.87 18.16
N ALA A 438 -5.82 16.73 19.14
CA ALA A 438 -7.23 16.69 18.87
C ALA A 438 -7.68 18.13 18.56
N ALA A 439 -8.23 18.37 17.37
CA ALA A 439 -8.76 19.67 16.98
C ALA A 439 -10.30 19.69 17.14
#